data_2ce6f7114526eb494d12e454482e702f
#
_entry.id   2ce6f7114526eb494d12e454482e702f
#
_cell.length_a   1.000
_cell.length_b   1.000
_cell.length_c   1.000
_cell.angle_alpha   90.00
_cell.angle_beta   90.00
_cell.angle_gamma   90.00
#
_symmetry.space_group_name_H-M   'P 1'
#
loop_
_entity.id
_entity.type
_entity.pdbx_description
1 polymer ?
#
loop_
_entity_poly.entity_id
_entity_poly.type
_entity_poly.pdbx_seq_one_letter_code
_entity_poly.pdbx_strand_id
1 'polypeptide(L)'
;VCCHKLPVSYGLDYWIESKDVSYWCEVKCRTFPSTKYDTFILSANKLRRGASFAVATGVPFITVYAMTDGIFMHKWMPDFVYDVRMNEMEEPIYDEDCEPYIHIPVEYLTCLSDKPLGMDRDEIGII
;
A
#
# COMPACT_ATOMS: atom_id res chain seq x y z
N VAL A 1 -17.26 -1.37 8.95
CA VAL A 1 -16.19 -0.71 8.19
C VAL A 1 -16.74 -0.13 6.90
N CYS A 2 -16.50 1.14 6.66
CA CYS A 2 -16.89 1.81 5.44
C CYS A 2 -15.65 2.24 4.67
N CYS A 3 -15.60 1.96 3.37
CA CYS A 3 -14.53 2.39 2.49
C CYS A 3 -15.06 3.46 1.54
N HIS A 4 -14.42 4.61 1.53
CA HIS A 4 -14.78 5.72 0.64
C HIS A 4 -13.65 5.93 -0.36
N LYS A 5 -13.96 5.81 -1.64
CA LYS A 5 -12.97 6.08 -2.67
C LYS A 5 -12.65 7.56 -2.72
N LEU A 6 -11.37 7.89 -2.66
CA LEU A 6 -10.93 9.28 -2.68
C LEU A 6 -10.87 9.83 -4.10
N PRO A 7 -11.09 11.14 -4.28
CA PRO A 7 -10.84 11.79 -5.56
C PRO A 7 -9.38 11.62 -6.00
N VAL A 8 -9.16 11.55 -7.30
CA VAL A 8 -7.81 11.38 -7.88
C VAL A 8 -6.83 12.43 -7.37
N SER A 9 -7.31 13.65 -7.13
CA SER A 9 -6.47 14.77 -6.65
C SER A 9 -5.84 14.53 -5.29
N TYR A 10 -6.37 13.61 -4.49
CA TYR A 10 -5.78 13.28 -3.19
C TYR A 10 -4.50 12.46 -3.32
N GLY A 11 -4.34 11.73 -4.43
CA GLY A 11 -3.16 10.89 -4.66
C GLY A 11 -3.12 9.61 -3.84
N LEU A 12 -4.20 9.28 -3.13
CA LEU A 12 -4.40 8.03 -2.39
C LEU A 12 -5.72 7.40 -2.82
N ASP A 13 -5.88 6.10 -2.56
CA ASP A 13 -7.04 5.36 -3.07
C ASP A 13 -8.29 5.50 -2.21
N TYR A 14 -8.18 5.33 -0.88
CA TYR A 14 -9.34 5.19 -0.02
C TYR A 14 -9.18 5.89 1.33
N TRP A 15 -10.31 6.33 1.87
CA TRP A 15 -10.53 6.65 3.26
C TRP A 15 -11.32 5.49 3.85
N ILE A 16 -10.80 4.88 4.92
CA ILE A 16 -11.45 3.76 5.58
C ILE A 16 -11.91 4.20 6.95
N GLU A 17 -13.19 4.00 7.25
CA GLU A 17 -13.77 4.29 8.56
C GLU A 17 -14.14 2.99 9.25
N SER A 18 -13.68 2.83 10.47
CA SER A 18 -14.15 1.81 11.38
C SER A 18 -14.69 2.46 12.66
N LYS A 19 -15.24 1.65 13.56
CA LYS A 19 -15.88 2.17 14.78
C LYS A 19 -14.93 3.02 15.63
N ASP A 20 -13.66 2.60 15.74
CA ASP A 20 -12.70 3.20 16.67
C ASP A 20 -11.57 3.94 15.97
N VAL A 21 -11.34 3.66 14.70
CA VAL A 21 -10.16 4.17 14.00
C VAL A 21 -10.48 4.36 12.52
N SER A 22 -9.88 5.40 11.93
CA SER A 22 -9.96 5.63 10.48
C SER A 22 -8.56 5.57 9.88
N TYR A 23 -8.48 5.36 8.56
CA TYR A 23 -7.21 5.24 7.86
C TYR A 23 -7.24 5.93 6.51
N TRP A 24 -6.13 6.57 6.16
CA TRP A 24 -5.79 6.85 4.76
C TRP A 24 -5.20 5.57 4.18
N CYS A 25 -5.62 5.17 3.00
CA CYS A 25 -5.25 3.86 2.45
C CYS A 25 -4.84 3.92 0.98
N GLU A 26 -3.73 3.27 0.68
CA GLU A 26 -3.29 2.98 -0.67
C GLU A 26 -3.36 1.47 -0.87
N VAL A 27 -3.96 1.02 -1.99
CA VAL A 27 -4.13 -0.40 -2.28
C VAL A 27 -3.26 -0.80 -3.46
N LYS A 28 -2.52 -1.89 -3.32
CA LYS A 28 -1.70 -2.48 -4.38
C LYS A 28 -2.11 -3.93 -4.58
N CYS A 29 -2.45 -4.28 -5.82
CA CYS A 29 -2.74 -5.66 -6.20
C CYS A 29 -1.56 -6.24 -6.97
N ARG A 30 -1.15 -7.45 -6.61
CA ARG A 30 -0.04 -8.14 -7.26
C ARG A 30 -0.48 -9.53 -7.69
N THR A 31 0.12 -10.02 -8.78
CA THR A 31 -0.21 -11.32 -9.35
C THR A 31 0.79 -12.39 -8.95
N PHE A 32 1.48 -12.19 -7.83
CA PHE A 32 2.47 -13.13 -7.30
C PHE A 32 2.32 -13.24 -5.79
N PRO A 33 2.90 -14.30 -5.18
CA PRO A 33 2.79 -14.50 -3.73
C PRO A 33 3.70 -13.57 -2.94
N SER A 34 3.40 -13.40 -1.66
CA SER A 34 4.16 -12.58 -0.73
C SER A 34 5.61 -13.05 -0.55
N THR A 35 5.88 -14.31 -0.90
CA THR A 35 7.19 -14.93 -0.75
C THR A 35 8.13 -14.70 -1.94
N LYS A 36 7.64 -14.07 -3.00
CA LYS A 36 8.44 -13.88 -4.21
C LYS A 36 9.64 -12.97 -4.00
N TYR A 37 9.48 -11.92 -3.21
CA TYR A 37 10.54 -10.95 -2.93
C TYR A 37 10.69 -10.75 -1.42
N ASP A 38 11.86 -10.29 -1.00
CA ASP A 38 12.14 -10.01 0.41
C ASP A 38 11.51 -8.71 0.90
N THR A 39 11.10 -7.85 -0.02
CA THR A 39 10.49 -6.57 0.30
C THR A 39 9.23 -6.36 -0.50
N PHE A 40 8.32 -5.54 0.07
CA PHE A 40 7.18 -5.01 -0.65
C PHE A 40 7.51 -3.58 -1.06
N ILE A 41 7.08 -3.17 -2.24
CA ILE A 41 7.43 -1.85 -2.76
C ILE A 41 6.24 -0.90 -2.76
N LEU A 42 6.55 0.38 -2.57
CA LEU A 42 5.61 1.48 -2.67
C LEU A 42 6.33 2.67 -3.28
N SER A 43 5.69 3.38 -4.21
CA SER A 43 6.25 4.61 -4.76
C SER A 43 6.58 5.59 -3.62
N ALA A 44 7.75 6.21 -3.67
CA ALA A 44 8.15 7.22 -2.69
C ALA A 44 7.17 8.39 -2.65
N ASN A 45 6.59 8.75 -3.80
CA ASN A 45 5.59 9.81 -3.88
C ASN A 45 4.31 9.43 -3.13
N LYS A 46 3.89 8.17 -3.20
CA LYS A 46 2.72 7.69 -2.46
C LYS A 46 2.97 7.67 -0.95
N LEU A 47 4.15 7.22 -0.55
CA LEU A 47 4.52 7.24 0.87
C LEU A 47 4.51 8.67 1.41
N ARG A 48 5.13 9.59 0.68
CA ARG A 48 5.19 11.00 1.08
C ARG A 48 3.79 11.61 1.18
N ARG A 49 2.92 11.30 0.23
CA ARG A 49 1.55 11.80 0.22
C ARG A 49 0.78 11.28 1.43
N GLY A 50 0.85 9.97 1.67
CA GLY A 50 0.17 9.35 2.81
C GLY A 50 0.71 9.86 4.14
N ALA A 51 2.02 9.99 4.26
CA ALA A 51 2.66 10.53 5.45
C ALA A 51 2.23 11.98 5.72
N SER A 52 2.15 12.80 4.67
CA SER A 52 1.69 14.19 4.81
C SER A 52 0.26 14.27 5.33
N PHE A 53 -0.64 13.44 4.81
CA PHE A 53 -2.01 13.39 5.31
C PHE A 53 -2.07 12.89 6.75
N ALA A 54 -1.28 11.87 7.09
CA ALA A 54 -1.25 11.34 8.44
C ALA A 54 -0.78 12.39 9.45
N VAL A 55 0.28 13.13 9.13
CA VAL A 55 0.80 14.19 9.99
C VAL A 55 -0.21 15.32 10.14
N ALA A 56 -0.82 15.75 9.03
CA ALA A 56 -1.74 16.87 9.04
C ALA A 56 -3.06 16.58 9.78
N THR A 57 -3.52 15.32 9.75
CA THR A 57 -4.83 14.94 10.29
C THR A 57 -4.78 14.14 11.58
N GLY A 58 -3.62 13.58 11.92
CA GLY A 58 -3.51 12.63 13.03
C GLY A 58 -4.11 11.27 12.74
N VAL A 59 -4.50 11.01 11.48
CA VAL A 59 -5.10 9.75 11.06
C VAL A 59 -4.03 8.89 10.36
N PRO A 60 -3.84 7.62 10.79
CA PRO A 60 -2.78 6.78 10.24
C PRO A 60 -2.95 6.51 8.74
N PHE A 61 -1.81 6.36 8.07
CA PHE A 61 -1.74 5.94 6.67
C PHE A 61 -1.30 4.49 6.59
N ILE A 62 -2.05 3.69 5.84
CA ILE A 62 -1.73 2.29 5.60
C ILE A 62 -1.64 2.00 4.10
N THR A 63 -0.78 1.05 3.75
CA THR A 63 -0.73 0.45 2.42
C THR A 63 -1.19 -0.99 2.53
N VAL A 64 -2.14 -1.37 1.71
CA VAL A 64 -2.68 -2.73 1.68
C VAL A 64 -2.24 -3.41 0.39
N TYR A 65 -1.66 -4.59 0.52
CA TYR A 65 -1.19 -5.39 -0.61
C TYR A 65 -2.06 -6.63 -0.74
N ALA A 66 -2.78 -6.73 -1.84
CA ALA A 66 -3.55 -7.91 -2.19
C ALA A 66 -2.67 -8.81 -3.06
N MET A 67 -2.15 -9.88 -2.46
CA MET A 67 -1.24 -10.84 -3.10
C MET A 67 -2.00 -12.12 -3.44
N THR A 68 -1.37 -13.02 -4.23
CA THR A 68 -2.02 -14.28 -4.58
C THR A 68 -2.22 -15.21 -3.39
N ASP A 69 -1.44 -15.04 -2.34
CA ASP A 69 -1.50 -15.88 -1.13
C ASP A 69 -2.10 -15.17 0.09
N GLY A 70 -2.58 -13.96 -0.06
CA GLY A 70 -3.22 -13.28 1.07
C GLY A 70 -3.23 -11.76 0.93
N ILE A 71 -3.64 -11.12 2.02
CA ILE A 71 -3.73 -9.66 2.12
C ILE A 71 -2.81 -9.21 3.25
N PHE A 72 -1.95 -8.25 2.95
CA PHE A 72 -0.92 -7.75 3.87
C PHE A 72 -1.03 -6.24 3.99
N MET A 73 -0.63 -5.71 5.14
CA MET A 73 -0.73 -4.30 5.44
C MET A 73 0.55 -3.78 6.06
N HIS A 74 0.97 -2.60 5.64
CA HIS A 74 2.00 -1.82 6.32
C HIS A 74 1.40 -0.51 6.80
N LYS A 75 1.56 -0.20 8.09
CA LYS A 75 1.18 1.09 8.66
C LYS A 75 2.41 1.99 8.66
N TRP A 76 2.30 3.18 8.05
CA TRP A 76 3.40 4.14 8.06
C TRP A 76 3.80 4.53 9.49
N MET A 77 5.11 4.51 9.73
CA MET A 77 5.70 4.82 11.03
C MET A 77 6.61 6.04 10.89
N PRO A 78 6.37 7.12 11.66
CA PRO A 78 7.16 8.36 11.51
C PRO A 78 8.63 8.19 11.87
N ASP A 79 8.96 7.27 12.77
CA ASP A 79 10.33 7.05 13.24
C ASP A 79 11.06 5.95 12.47
N PHE A 80 10.42 5.34 11.49
CA PHE A 80 11.02 4.28 10.70
C PHE A 80 11.84 4.86 9.55
N VAL A 81 13.06 4.36 9.38
CA VAL A 81 13.93 4.76 8.28
C VAL A 81 13.64 3.84 7.09
N TYR A 82 13.00 4.40 6.08
CA TYR A 82 12.62 3.64 4.89
C TYR A 82 13.78 3.55 3.89
N ASP A 83 13.94 2.35 3.32
CA ASP A 83 14.94 2.09 2.28
C ASP A 83 14.41 2.57 0.94
N VAL A 84 15.09 3.57 0.37
CA VAL A 84 14.69 4.18 -0.91
C VAL A 84 15.64 3.72 -2.00
N ARG A 85 15.09 3.18 -3.08
CA ARG A 85 15.88 2.74 -4.23
C ARG A 85 15.26 3.27 -5.51
N MET A 86 16.12 3.59 -6.49
CA MET A 86 15.64 3.86 -7.83
C MET A 86 15.21 2.55 -8.47
N ASN A 87 14.04 2.57 -9.07
CA ASN A 87 13.56 1.42 -9.81
C ASN A 87 14.19 1.47 -11.21
N GLU A 88 15.17 0.59 -11.46
CA GLU A 88 15.84 0.50 -12.75
C GLU A 88 15.02 -0.37 -13.68
N MET A 89 14.42 0.26 -14.69
CA MET A 89 13.78 -0.45 -15.79
C MET A 89 14.71 -0.42 -16.99
N GLU A 90 14.87 -1.55 -17.66
CA GLU A 90 15.74 -1.64 -18.85
C GLU A 90 15.27 -0.73 -19.98
N GLU A 91 13.95 -0.58 -20.13
CA GLU A 91 13.34 0.26 -21.16
C GLU A 91 12.21 1.08 -20.56
N PRO A 92 12.51 2.17 -19.83
CA PRO A 92 11.45 3.00 -19.25
C PRO A 92 10.64 3.69 -20.36
N ILE A 93 9.32 3.60 -20.26
CA ILE A 93 8.40 4.18 -21.24
C ILE A 93 8.07 5.63 -20.88
N TYR A 94 8.00 5.93 -19.58
CA TYR A 94 7.66 7.25 -19.05
C TYR A 94 8.63 7.65 -17.96
N ASP A 95 8.73 8.95 -17.69
CA ASP A 95 9.60 9.47 -16.62
C ASP A 95 9.25 8.88 -15.25
N GLU A 96 7.96 8.61 -14.98
CA GLU A 96 7.53 7.99 -13.74
C GLU A 96 8.05 6.56 -13.56
N ASP A 97 8.47 5.88 -14.64
CA ASP A 97 9.09 4.56 -14.54
C ASP A 97 10.47 4.63 -13.87
N CYS A 98 11.03 5.82 -13.78
CA CYS A 98 12.32 6.09 -13.15
C CYS A 98 12.18 6.69 -11.75
N GLU A 99 10.96 6.76 -11.19
CA GLU A 99 10.79 7.32 -9.86
C GLU A 99 11.32 6.40 -8.76
N PRO A 100 11.72 6.97 -7.61
CA PRO A 100 12.20 6.16 -6.50
C PRO A 100 11.07 5.33 -5.87
N TYR A 101 11.43 4.15 -5.38
CA TYR A 101 10.53 3.27 -4.67
C TYR A 101 11.05 2.98 -3.26
N ILE A 102 10.12 2.86 -2.33
CA ILE A 102 10.37 2.42 -0.97
C ILE A 102 10.32 0.91 -0.95
N HIS A 103 11.31 0.29 -0.31
CA HIS A 103 11.36 -1.15 -0.08
C HIS A 103 11.06 -1.43 1.38
N ILE A 104 9.93 -2.10 1.64
CA ILE A 104 9.48 -2.42 2.99
C ILE A 104 9.78 -3.89 3.25
N PRO A 105 10.67 -4.23 4.21
CA PRO A 105 10.93 -5.62 4.53
C PRO A 105 9.66 -6.36 4.95
N VAL A 106 9.54 -7.61 4.54
CA VAL A 106 8.35 -8.44 4.78
C VAL A 106 7.98 -8.50 6.26
N GLU A 107 8.96 -8.48 7.14
CA GLU A 107 8.76 -8.54 8.61
C GLU A 107 7.98 -7.34 9.16
N TYR A 108 7.91 -6.24 8.42
CA TYR A 108 7.16 -5.04 8.82
C TYR A 108 5.76 -5.00 8.21
N LEU A 109 5.31 -6.11 7.67
CA LEU A 109 3.95 -6.25 7.14
C LEU A 109 3.13 -7.14 8.06
N THR A 110 1.86 -6.75 8.24
CA THR A 110 0.90 -7.54 9.01
C THR A 110 0.02 -8.30 8.05
N CYS A 111 -0.09 -9.61 8.23
CA CYS A 111 -1.00 -10.43 7.44
C CYS A 111 -2.43 -10.23 7.95
N LEU A 112 -3.30 -9.70 7.10
CA LEU A 112 -4.71 -9.50 7.44
C LEU A 112 -5.55 -10.73 7.09
N SER A 113 -5.15 -11.48 6.07
CA SER A 113 -5.84 -12.68 5.62
C SER A 113 -4.86 -13.56 4.87
N ASP A 114 -4.89 -14.86 5.15
CA ASP A 114 -4.06 -15.85 4.46
C ASP A 114 -4.82 -16.56 3.34
N LYS A 115 -5.99 -16.04 2.98
CA LYS A 115 -6.78 -16.61 1.90
C LYS A 115 -6.19 -16.22 0.56
N PRO A 116 -6.04 -17.18 -0.38
CA PRO A 116 -5.48 -16.87 -1.68
C PRO A 116 -6.38 -15.92 -2.47
N LEU A 117 -5.74 -15.04 -3.24
CA LEU A 117 -6.42 -14.28 -4.27
C LEU A 117 -6.80 -15.24 -5.40
N GLY A 118 -7.94 -15.14 -5.92
CA GLY A 118 -8.53 -16.09 -6.87
C GLY A 118 -9.88 -16.50 -6.37
N MET A 119 -10.18 -16.08 -5.16
CA MET A 119 -11.53 -16.11 -4.66
C MET A 119 -12.37 -15.10 -5.42
N ASP A 120 -13.66 -15.33 -5.43
CA ASP A 120 -14.62 -14.46 -6.07
C ASP A 120 -14.44 -13.02 -5.54
N ARG A 121 -14.39 -12.06 -6.45
CA ARG A 121 -14.27 -10.65 -6.09
C ARG A 121 -15.39 -10.19 -5.17
N ASP A 122 -16.59 -10.76 -5.33
CA ASP A 122 -17.73 -10.45 -4.48
C ASP A 122 -17.51 -10.92 -3.05
N GLU A 123 -16.74 -11.98 -2.83
CA GLU A 123 -16.41 -12.46 -1.50
C GLU A 123 -15.38 -11.57 -0.80
N ILE A 124 -14.49 -10.97 -1.56
CA ILE A 124 -13.46 -10.09 -1.01
C ILE A 124 -14.03 -8.73 -0.67
N GLY A 125 -15.03 -8.28 -1.37
CA GLY A 125 -15.69 -7.00 -1.13
C GLY A 125 -14.79 -5.79 -1.33
N ILE A 126 -13.71 -5.91 -2.06
CA ILE A 126 -12.68 -4.89 -2.22
C ILE A 126 -12.87 -4.18 -3.53
N ILE A 127 -13.87 -4.08 -4.12
CA ILE A 127 -13.78 -3.48 -5.43
C ILE A 127 -14.75 -2.39 -5.67
#